data_9aca964f542fd54e3c71ac0907c573a0
#
_entry.id   9aca964f542fd54e3c71ac0907c573a0
#
_cell.length_a   1.000
_cell.length_b   1.000
_cell.length_c   1.000
_cell.angle_alpha   90.00
_cell.angle_beta   90.00
_cell.angle_gamma   90.00
#
_symmetry.space_group_name_H-M   'P 1'
#
loop_
_entity.id
_entity.type
_entity.pdbx_description
1 polymer ?
#
loop_
_entity_poly.entity_id
_entity_poly.type
_entity_poly.pdbx_seq_one_letter_code
_entity_poly.pdbx_strand_id
1 'polypeptide(L)'
;MAKINTAERVSAEASDNFVFQRSLLAYHAASARIAGDVLEIGTGAGYGIEVAAPRARRFVTVDKHAPAQELLDRPNVEFRQAVVPPLDFPDRSFDCVISFQVIEHIKRDAEFVREIHRVLRPGGRFIVTTPNAPMSLTRNPWHVREYTAEQLRRLLAARFSEIETLGVF
;
A
#
# COMPACT_ATOMS: atom_id res chain seq x y z
N MET A 1 -16.29 21.01 -6.07
CA MET A 1 -16.11 19.58 -6.40
C MET A 1 -16.61 18.76 -5.23
N ALA A 2 -17.52 17.82 -5.43
CA ALA A 2 -18.01 16.96 -4.35
C ALA A 2 -16.84 16.13 -3.82
N LYS A 3 -16.54 16.23 -2.51
CA LYS A 3 -15.63 15.31 -1.83
C LYS A 3 -16.22 13.90 -1.98
N ILE A 4 -15.56 13.03 -2.73
CA ILE A 4 -15.90 11.61 -2.75
C ILE A 4 -15.35 11.03 -1.44
N ASN A 5 -16.12 11.15 -0.37
CA ASN A 5 -15.87 10.43 0.86
C ASN A 5 -16.25 8.96 0.62
N THR A 6 -15.32 8.20 0.12
CA THR A 6 -15.41 6.75 0.14
C THR A 6 -14.69 6.26 1.38
N ALA A 7 -15.15 5.16 1.98
CA ALA A 7 -14.46 4.50 3.10
C ALA A 7 -13.01 4.06 2.77
N GLU A 8 -12.57 4.30 1.54
CA GLU A 8 -11.24 4.02 1.01
C GLU A 8 -10.25 5.20 1.15
N ARG A 9 -10.72 6.41 1.55
CA ARG A 9 -9.88 7.60 1.71
C ARG A 9 -10.00 8.18 3.10
N VAL A 10 -9.02 7.86 3.90
CA VAL A 10 -8.89 8.36 5.27
C VAL A 10 -8.36 9.79 5.23
N SER A 11 -8.93 10.66 6.04
CA SER A 11 -8.53 12.06 6.18
C SER A 11 -8.07 12.38 7.60
N ALA A 12 -7.38 13.52 7.77
CA ALA A 12 -7.00 14.03 9.08
C ALA A 12 -8.16 14.73 9.84
N GLU A 13 -9.39 14.69 9.31
CA GLU A 13 -10.57 15.23 9.97
C GLU A 13 -10.87 14.46 11.26
N ALA A 14 -11.50 15.12 12.24
CA ALA A 14 -11.71 14.55 13.59
C ALA A 14 -12.45 13.21 13.60
N SER A 15 -13.37 12.98 12.66
CA SER A 15 -14.11 11.72 12.50
C SER A 15 -13.22 10.54 12.05
N ASP A 16 -12.16 10.82 11.29
CA ASP A 16 -11.29 9.81 10.68
C ASP A 16 -9.94 9.70 11.40
N ASN A 17 -9.67 10.58 12.36
CA ASN A 17 -8.34 10.77 12.93
C ASN A 17 -7.72 9.48 13.48
N PHE A 18 -8.50 8.61 14.13
CA PHE A 18 -8.00 7.35 14.66
C PHE A 18 -7.49 6.43 13.53
N VAL A 19 -8.26 6.28 12.46
CA VAL A 19 -7.88 5.45 11.30
C VAL A 19 -6.70 6.07 10.56
N PHE A 20 -6.71 7.40 10.43
CA PHE A 20 -5.61 8.17 9.84
C PHE A 20 -4.29 7.96 10.60
N GLN A 21 -4.29 8.13 11.93
CA GLN A 21 -3.09 7.96 12.75
C GLN A 21 -2.55 6.53 12.68
N ARG A 22 -3.44 5.53 12.71
CA ARG A 22 -3.05 4.13 12.55
C ARG A 22 -2.42 3.85 11.17
N SER A 23 -2.98 4.44 10.12
CA SER A 23 -2.45 4.30 8.76
C SER A 23 -1.09 5.00 8.63
N LEU A 24 -0.96 6.20 9.19
CA LEU A 24 0.30 6.95 9.21
C LEU A 24 1.40 6.22 10.01
N LEU A 25 1.03 5.57 11.12
CA LEU A 25 1.96 4.73 11.89
C LEU A 25 2.57 3.60 11.04
N ALA A 26 1.78 3.00 10.15
CA ALA A 26 2.29 1.97 9.24
C ALA A 26 3.40 2.52 8.31
N TYR A 27 3.24 3.74 7.79
CA TYR A 27 4.28 4.42 6.99
C TYR A 27 5.53 4.71 7.81
N HIS A 28 5.37 5.21 9.04
CA HIS A 28 6.52 5.46 9.93
C HIS A 28 7.26 4.17 10.29
N ALA A 29 6.54 3.09 10.60
CA ALA A 29 7.14 1.79 10.87
C ALA A 29 7.87 1.20 9.66
N ALA A 30 7.31 1.40 8.46
CA ALA A 30 7.91 0.95 7.21
C ALA A 30 9.11 1.81 6.79
N SER A 31 9.16 3.08 7.17
CA SER A 31 10.13 4.06 6.67
C SER A 31 11.58 3.63 6.85
N ALA A 32 11.92 2.93 7.93
CA ALA A 32 13.26 2.38 8.19
C ALA A 32 13.64 1.23 7.23
N ARG A 33 12.66 0.67 6.54
CA ARG A 33 12.81 -0.46 5.61
C ARG A 33 12.68 -0.05 4.14
N ILE A 34 12.34 1.21 3.88
CA ILE A 34 12.17 1.79 2.54
C ILE A 34 13.53 2.32 2.06
N ALA A 35 13.96 1.89 0.88
CA ALA A 35 15.17 2.37 0.22
C ALA A 35 15.14 2.10 -1.28
N GLY A 36 15.95 2.82 -2.06
CA GLY A 36 16.13 2.61 -3.50
C GLY A 36 14.95 3.09 -4.34
N ASP A 37 14.61 2.33 -5.37
CA ASP A 37 13.43 2.60 -6.22
C ASP A 37 12.22 1.95 -5.57
N VAL A 38 11.24 2.76 -5.21
CA VAL A 38 10.07 2.37 -4.42
C VAL A 38 8.81 2.49 -5.25
N LEU A 39 7.95 1.48 -5.20
CA LEU A 39 6.59 1.52 -5.71
C LEU A 39 5.61 1.51 -4.53
N GLU A 40 4.75 2.51 -4.46
CA GLU A 40 3.58 2.51 -3.62
C GLU A 40 2.35 2.13 -4.44
N ILE A 41 1.56 1.19 -3.93
CA ILE A 41 0.28 0.81 -4.52
C ILE A 41 -0.83 1.24 -3.56
N GLY A 42 -1.69 2.15 -4.05
CA GLY A 42 -2.75 2.74 -3.25
C GLY A 42 -2.33 4.07 -2.63
N THR A 43 -2.11 5.10 -3.45
CA THR A 43 -1.75 6.46 -3.00
C THR A 43 -2.78 7.05 -2.03
N GLY A 44 -4.06 6.75 -2.26
CA GLY A 44 -5.17 7.28 -1.46
C GLY A 44 -5.20 8.81 -1.46
N ALA A 45 -5.23 9.41 -0.27
CA ALA A 45 -5.16 10.86 -0.09
C ALA A 45 -3.73 11.42 -0.23
N GLY A 46 -2.70 10.56 -0.33
CA GLY A 46 -1.31 10.95 -0.59
C GLY A 46 -0.48 11.27 0.65
N TYR A 47 -1.03 11.19 1.87
CA TYR A 47 -0.30 11.50 3.11
C TYR A 47 0.94 10.61 3.32
N GLY A 48 0.93 9.40 2.77
CA GLY A 48 2.07 8.47 2.82
C GLY A 48 3.29 8.96 2.04
N ILE A 49 3.08 9.76 0.99
CA ILE A 49 4.16 10.31 0.16
C ILE A 49 5.13 11.14 1.02
N GLU A 50 4.60 11.93 1.97
CA GLU A 50 5.43 12.78 2.84
C GLU A 50 6.38 11.98 3.73
N VAL A 51 5.99 10.78 4.12
CA VAL A 51 6.79 9.90 5.00
C VAL A 51 7.72 9.00 4.18
N ALA A 52 7.23 8.43 3.08
CA ALA A 52 7.92 7.41 2.32
C ALA A 52 8.87 7.96 1.24
N ALA A 53 8.44 9.00 0.49
CA ALA A 53 9.23 9.54 -0.61
C ALA A 53 10.62 10.08 -0.20
N PRO A 54 10.80 10.72 0.97
CA PRO A 54 12.14 11.16 1.41
C PRO A 54 13.14 10.02 1.65
N ARG A 55 12.66 8.77 1.76
CA ARG A 55 13.48 7.57 1.95
C ARG A 55 13.87 6.87 0.65
N ALA A 56 13.20 7.26 -0.45
CA ALA A 56 13.39 6.66 -1.76
C ALA A 56 14.32 7.49 -2.64
N ARG A 57 15.12 6.81 -3.46
CA ARG A 57 15.82 7.45 -4.58
C ARG A 57 14.82 7.89 -5.65
N ARG A 58 13.87 7.03 -5.98
CA ARG A 58 12.73 7.25 -6.85
C ARG A 58 11.48 6.67 -6.17
N PHE A 59 10.43 7.43 -6.10
CA PHE A 59 9.15 7.03 -5.51
C PHE A 59 8.06 7.09 -6.57
N VAL A 60 7.60 5.94 -7.00
CA VAL A 60 6.46 5.82 -7.91
C VAL A 60 5.25 5.44 -7.08
N THR A 61 4.15 6.16 -7.25
CA THR A 61 2.90 5.84 -6.57
C THR A 61 1.77 5.65 -7.57
N VAL A 62 0.93 4.64 -7.35
CA VAL A 62 -0.19 4.31 -8.24
C VAL A 62 -1.51 4.26 -7.50
N ASP A 63 -2.54 4.86 -8.10
CA ASP A 63 -3.91 4.81 -7.61
C ASP A 63 -4.88 5.01 -8.78
N LYS A 64 -6.14 4.59 -8.59
CA LYS A 64 -7.24 4.88 -9.53
C LYS A 64 -7.61 6.37 -9.58
N HIS A 65 -7.25 7.12 -8.54
CA HIS A 65 -7.51 8.56 -8.40
C HIS A 65 -6.24 9.32 -8.00
N ALA A 66 -6.01 10.47 -8.62
CA ALA A 66 -4.89 11.31 -8.25
C ALA A 66 -5.08 11.93 -6.85
N PRO A 67 -4.02 12.02 -6.05
CA PRO A 67 -4.00 12.85 -4.84
C PRO A 67 -3.92 14.34 -5.18
N ALA A 68 -3.81 15.20 -4.17
CA ALA A 68 -3.57 16.62 -4.38
C ALA A 68 -2.21 16.85 -5.10
N GLN A 69 -2.18 17.79 -6.05
CA GLN A 69 -1.00 18.02 -6.90
C GLN A 69 0.23 18.42 -6.09
N GLU A 70 0.05 19.19 -5.03
CA GLU A 70 1.12 19.69 -4.15
C GLU A 70 1.94 18.54 -3.50
N LEU A 71 1.35 17.37 -3.34
CA LEU A 71 2.02 16.19 -2.82
C LEU A 71 2.93 15.52 -3.87
N LEU A 72 2.63 15.76 -5.14
CA LEU A 72 3.37 15.22 -6.29
C LEU A 72 4.52 16.14 -6.74
N ASP A 73 4.53 17.41 -6.31
CA ASP A 73 5.54 18.39 -6.69
C ASP A 73 6.88 18.16 -5.95
N ARG A 74 7.42 16.94 -6.10
CA ARG A 74 8.71 16.51 -5.53
C ARG A 74 9.56 15.87 -6.63
N PRO A 75 10.85 16.17 -6.71
CA PRO A 75 11.69 15.75 -7.85
C PRO A 75 11.84 14.23 -8.00
N ASN A 76 11.63 13.48 -6.92
CA ASN A 76 11.74 12.03 -6.93
C ASN A 76 10.38 11.29 -6.92
N VAL A 77 9.25 12.01 -7.00
CA VAL A 77 7.90 11.43 -6.98
C VAL A 77 7.29 11.39 -8.37
N GLU A 78 6.77 10.24 -8.76
CA GLU A 78 6.04 10.01 -9.99
C GLU A 78 4.69 9.38 -9.65
N PHE A 79 3.58 10.00 -10.06
CA PHE A 79 2.25 9.42 -9.94
C PHE A 79 1.81 8.80 -11.25
N ARG A 80 1.24 7.59 -11.18
CA ARG A 80 0.56 6.94 -12.31
C ARG A 80 -0.87 6.57 -11.93
N GLN A 81 -1.80 7.02 -12.73
CA GLN A 81 -3.20 6.63 -12.57
C GLN A 81 -3.41 5.24 -13.18
N ALA A 82 -3.75 4.26 -12.35
CA ALA A 82 -3.97 2.89 -12.78
C ALA A 82 -4.93 2.13 -11.86
N VAL A 83 -5.54 1.09 -12.41
CA VAL A 83 -6.25 0.05 -11.66
C VAL A 83 -5.38 -1.20 -11.64
N VAL A 84 -5.14 -1.75 -10.48
CA VAL A 84 -4.23 -2.89 -10.28
C VAL A 84 -4.99 -4.13 -9.78
N PRO A 85 -4.56 -5.36 -10.10
CA PRO A 85 -3.61 -5.74 -11.13
C PRO A 85 -4.17 -5.62 -12.55
N PRO A 86 -3.34 -5.58 -13.62
CA PRO A 86 -1.89 -5.76 -13.65
C PRO A 86 -1.10 -4.52 -13.24
N LEU A 87 0.22 -4.65 -13.05
CA LEU A 87 1.16 -3.57 -12.86
C LEU A 87 1.90 -3.27 -14.16
N ASP A 88 1.67 -2.10 -14.75
CA ASP A 88 2.35 -1.67 -15.99
C ASP A 88 3.77 -1.13 -15.70
N PHE A 89 4.62 -2.05 -15.25
CA PHE A 89 6.04 -1.82 -15.01
C PHE A 89 6.86 -3.00 -15.51
N PRO A 90 8.11 -2.77 -15.98
CA PRO A 90 9.01 -3.85 -16.32
C PRO A 90 9.32 -4.76 -15.13
N ASP A 91 9.72 -5.98 -15.41
CA ASP A 91 10.23 -6.90 -14.39
C ASP A 91 11.43 -6.29 -13.65
N ARG A 92 11.56 -6.56 -12.37
CA ARG A 92 12.71 -6.18 -11.53
C ARG A 92 13.02 -4.68 -11.58
N SER A 93 12.00 -3.85 -11.49
CA SER A 93 12.08 -2.38 -11.57
C SER A 93 12.28 -1.71 -10.23
N PHE A 94 11.88 -2.38 -9.13
CA PHE A 94 11.81 -1.77 -7.81
C PHE A 94 12.60 -2.55 -6.75
N ASP A 95 13.19 -1.82 -5.81
CA ASP A 95 13.87 -2.37 -4.64
C ASP A 95 12.90 -2.63 -3.50
N CYS A 96 11.83 -1.83 -3.44
CA CYS A 96 10.79 -1.96 -2.43
C CYS A 96 9.40 -1.70 -3.04
N VAL A 97 8.41 -2.49 -2.66
CA VAL A 97 6.99 -2.24 -2.92
C VAL A 97 6.28 -2.09 -1.59
N ILE A 98 5.49 -1.03 -1.44
CA ILE A 98 4.61 -0.82 -0.29
C ILE A 98 3.15 -0.80 -0.74
N SER A 99 2.26 -1.38 0.06
CA SER A 99 0.82 -1.39 -0.23
C SER A 99 0.06 -1.46 1.09
N PHE A 100 -0.57 -0.35 1.47
CA PHE A 100 -1.23 -0.24 2.77
C PHE A 100 -2.74 -0.08 2.60
N GLN A 101 -3.51 -1.01 3.19
CA GLN A 101 -4.97 -1.05 3.13
C GLN A 101 -5.51 -1.09 1.68
N VAL A 102 -4.96 -2.00 0.86
CA VAL A 102 -5.33 -2.18 -0.55
C VAL A 102 -5.73 -3.61 -0.87
N ILE A 103 -4.96 -4.60 -0.40
CA ILE A 103 -5.15 -6.01 -0.80
C ILE A 103 -6.53 -6.54 -0.46
N GLU A 104 -7.18 -6.02 0.58
CA GLU A 104 -8.56 -6.34 0.98
C GLU A 104 -9.61 -5.96 -0.07
N HIS A 105 -9.28 -5.01 -0.95
CA HIS A 105 -10.14 -4.57 -2.06
C HIS A 105 -9.87 -5.33 -3.36
N ILE A 106 -8.84 -6.16 -3.41
CA ILE A 106 -8.39 -6.83 -4.63
C ILE A 106 -9.04 -8.21 -4.76
N LYS A 107 -9.87 -8.37 -5.81
CA LYS A 107 -10.51 -9.68 -6.11
C LYS A 107 -9.50 -10.75 -6.53
N ARG A 108 -8.46 -10.36 -7.30
CA ARG A 108 -7.42 -11.26 -7.82
C ARG A 108 -6.14 -11.10 -7.01
N ASP A 109 -6.22 -11.40 -5.71
CA ASP A 109 -5.13 -11.22 -4.75
C ASP A 109 -3.86 -12.04 -5.09
N ALA A 110 -4.02 -13.26 -5.55
CA ALA A 110 -2.89 -14.09 -5.98
C ALA A 110 -2.17 -13.51 -7.22
N GLU A 111 -2.91 -12.90 -8.14
CA GLU A 111 -2.35 -12.19 -9.28
C GLU A 111 -1.65 -10.91 -8.82
N PHE A 112 -2.24 -10.18 -7.91
CA PHE A 112 -1.66 -8.98 -7.31
C PHE A 112 -0.30 -9.27 -6.66
N VAL A 113 -0.22 -10.31 -5.84
CA VAL A 113 1.03 -10.75 -5.21
C VAL A 113 2.05 -11.22 -6.24
N ARG A 114 1.62 -11.91 -7.32
CA ARG A 114 2.49 -12.32 -8.42
C ARG A 114 3.10 -11.11 -9.14
N GLU A 115 2.29 -10.10 -9.46
CA GLU A 115 2.73 -8.88 -10.13
C GLU A 115 3.71 -8.09 -9.26
N ILE A 116 3.46 -7.97 -7.97
CA ILE A 116 4.39 -7.36 -7.02
C ILE A 116 5.73 -8.09 -7.02
N HIS A 117 5.70 -9.43 -6.94
CA HIS A 117 6.92 -10.22 -6.99
C HIS A 117 7.67 -10.06 -8.31
N ARG A 118 6.96 -9.95 -9.45
CA ARG A 118 7.53 -9.75 -10.79
C ARG A 118 8.28 -8.42 -10.89
N VAL A 119 7.71 -7.35 -10.39
CA VAL A 119 8.31 -6.01 -10.48
C VAL A 119 9.41 -5.78 -9.45
N LEU A 120 9.50 -6.59 -8.40
CA LEU A 120 10.59 -6.53 -7.42
C LEU A 120 11.88 -7.11 -7.98
N ARG A 121 12.99 -6.44 -7.69
CA ARG A 121 14.35 -6.99 -7.92
C ARG A 121 14.60 -8.18 -7.00
N PRO A 122 15.52 -9.09 -7.37
CA PRO A 122 15.99 -10.11 -6.44
C PRO A 122 16.48 -9.48 -5.12
N GLY A 123 16.01 -10.00 -4.00
CA GLY A 123 16.26 -9.43 -2.66
C GLY A 123 15.44 -8.19 -2.34
N GLY A 124 14.56 -7.75 -3.24
CA GLY A 124 13.62 -6.64 -3.00
C GLY A 124 12.57 -6.99 -1.95
N ARG A 125 11.98 -5.97 -1.34
CA ARG A 125 11.07 -6.10 -0.19
C ARG A 125 9.65 -5.70 -0.55
N PHE A 126 8.67 -6.49 -0.11
CA PHE A 126 7.26 -6.14 -0.11
C PHE A 126 6.81 -5.86 1.33
N ILE A 127 6.23 -4.67 1.58
CA ILE A 127 5.63 -4.30 2.87
C ILE A 127 4.14 -4.08 2.64
N VAL A 128 3.32 -4.82 3.34
CA VAL A 128 1.87 -4.79 3.18
C VAL A 128 1.17 -4.66 4.52
N THR A 129 0.11 -3.86 4.57
CA THR A 129 -0.84 -3.86 5.69
C THR A 129 -2.26 -4.10 5.18
N THR A 130 -3.06 -4.78 6.00
CA THR A 130 -4.48 -5.05 5.76
C THR A 130 -5.18 -5.26 7.10
N PRO A 131 -6.49 -5.05 7.21
CA PRO A 131 -7.22 -5.36 8.42
C PRO A 131 -7.04 -6.84 8.82
N ASN A 132 -6.91 -7.08 10.12
CA ASN A 132 -6.90 -8.42 10.65
C ASN A 132 -8.34 -8.85 10.94
N ALA A 133 -8.87 -9.81 10.20
CA ALA A 133 -10.26 -10.23 10.26
C ALA A 133 -10.80 -10.49 11.69
N PRO A 134 -10.07 -11.17 12.61
CA PRO A 134 -10.51 -11.33 14.00
C PRO A 134 -10.62 -10.02 14.80
N MET A 135 -10.00 -8.93 14.34
CA MET A 135 -10.00 -7.64 15.02
C MET A 135 -10.97 -6.63 14.38
N SER A 136 -11.62 -7.00 13.28
CA SER A 136 -12.61 -6.15 12.62
C SER A 136 -13.91 -6.15 13.40
N LEU A 137 -14.27 -4.99 13.95
CA LEU A 137 -15.52 -4.81 14.71
C LEU A 137 -16.75 -4.73 13.79
N THR A 138 -16.55 -4.24 12.57
CA THR A 138 -17.61 -4.12 11.56
C THR A 138 -17.05 -4.49 10.19
N ARG A 139 -17.86 -5.16 9.39
CA ARG A 139 -17.48 -5.47 8.02
C ARG A 139 -17.59 -4.23 7.14
N ASN A 140 -16.47 -3.83 6.54
CA ASN A 140 -16.48 -2.79 5.51
C ASN A 140 -17.07 -3.39 4.21
N PRO A 141 -18.17 -2.82 3.65
CA PRO A 141 -18.80 -3.34 2.45
C PRO A 141 -17.91 -3.28 1.19
N TRP A 142 -16.87 -2.48 1.21
CA TRP A 142 -15.90 -2.35 0.13
C TRP A 142 -14.76 -3.39 0.19
N HIS A 143 -14.63 -4.11 1.31
CA HIS A 143 -13.67 -5.20 1.42
C HIS A 143 -14.20 -6.44 0.70
N VAL A 144 -13.47 -6.89 -0.29
CA VAL A 144 -13.75 -8.17 -0.96
C VAL A 144 -13.42 -9.32 0.00
N ARG A 145 -12.32 -9.14 0.77
CA ARG A 145 -11.83 -10.12 1.74
C ARG A 145 -11.07 -9.41 2.85
N GLU A 146 -11.26 -9.85 4.07
CA GLU A 146 -10.37 -9.58 5.18
C GLU A 146 -9.59 -10.84 5.54
N TYR A 147 -8.33 -10.68 5.91
CA TYR A 147 -7.41 -11.79 6.14
C TYR A 147 -7.16 -12.00 7.62
N THR A 148 -7.02 -13.27 8.04
CA THR A 148 -6.25 -13.56 9.24
C THR A 148 -4.75 -13.45 8.92
N ALA A 149 -3.90 -13.28 9.93
CA ALA A 149 -2.45 -13.24 9.74
C ALA A 149 -1.94 -14.50 9.02
N GLU A 150 -2.51 -15.66 9.34
CA GLU A 150 -2.14 -16.93 8.70
C GLU A 150 -2.57 -16.99 7.23
N GLN A 151 -3.77 -16.52 6.89
CA GLN A 151 -4.25 -16.50 5.50
C GLN A 151 -3.39 -15.57 4.64
N LEU A 152 -3.05 -14.37 5.13
CA LEU A 152 -2.17 -13.45 4.43
C LEU A 152 -0.77 -14.08 4.26
N ARG A 153 -0.22 -14.68 5.32
CA ARG A 153 1.07 -15.37 5.25
C ARG A 153 1.10 -16.47 4.19
N ARG A 154 0.06 -17.32 4.12
CA ARG A 154 -0.06 -18.38 3.09
C ARG A 154 -0.09 -17.79 1.68
N LEU A 155 -0.84 -16.71 1.47
CA LEU A 155 -0.91 -16.04 0.16
C LEU A 155 0.47 -15.52 -0.26
N LEU A 156 1.19 -14.88 0.64
CA LEU A 156 2.52 -14.33 0.39
C LEU A 156 3.57 -15.45 0.20
N ALA A 157 3.49 -16.54 0.95
CA ALA A 157 4.42 -17.67 0.89
C ALA A 157 4.47 -18.36 -0.49
N ALA A 158 3.46 -18.16 -1.33
CA ALA A 158 3.49 -18.63 -2.72
C ALA A 158 4.59 -17.96 -3.56
N ARG A 159 5.15 -16.83 -3.13
CA ARG A 159 6.13 -16.03 -3.87
C ARG A 159 7.32 -15.56 -3.04
N PHE A 160 7.17 -15.40 -1.73
CA PHE A 160 8.18 -14.88 -0.81
C PHE A 160 8.61 -15.97 0.17
N SER A 161 9.91 -16.20 0.26
CA SER A 161 10.49 -17.23 1.15
C SER A 161 10.61 -16.75 2.60
N GLU A 162 10.80 -15.44 2.80
CA GLU A 162 10.95 -14.83 4.12
C GLU A 162 9.75 -13.90 4.39
N ILE A 163 9.02 -14.15 5.46
CA ILE A 163 7.82 -13.38 5.84
C ILE A 163 7.88 -13.09 7.33
N GLU A 164 8.03 -11.81 7.66
CA GLU A 164 7.84 -11.27 8.99
C GLU A 164 6.40 -10.78 9.15
N THR A 165 5.76 -11.08 10.27
CA THR A 165 4.41 -10.59 10.56
C THR A 165 4.44 -9.75 11.83
N LEU A 166 3.95 -8.52 11.74
CA LEU A 166 3.86 -7.57 12.84
C LEU A 166 2.41 -7.16 13.04
N GLY A 167 2.03 -6.86 14.29
CA GLY A 167 0.75 -6.27 14.62
C GLY A 167 0.89 -4.76 14.85
N VAL A 168 -0.11 -4.01 14.40
CA VAL A 168 -0.31 -2.61 14.79
C VAL A 168 -1.52 -2.58 15.71
N PHE A 169 -1.32 -2.19 16.95
CA PHE A 169 -2.34 -2.17 18.01
C PHE A 169 -2.62 -0.75 18.44
#